data_f55666be6272df9116a89de1885c5e18
#
_entry.id   f55666be6272df9116a89de1885c5e18
#
_cell.length_a   1.000
_cell.length_b   1.000
_cell.length_c   1.000
_cell.angle_alpha   90.00
_cell.angle_beta   90.00
_cell.angle_gamma   90.00
#
_symmetry.space_group_name_H-M   'P 1'
#
loop_
_entity.id
_entity.type
_entity.pdbx_description
1 polymer ?
#
loop_
_entity_poly.entity_id
_entity_poly.type
_entity_poly.pdbx_seq_one_letter_code
_entity_poly.pdbx_strand_id
1 'polypeptide(L)'
;MTKLYVFNNSLSNPYLYLSSGGVDPATPGHHYGPGARSGYMLHLVLSGKGTFISNGQKYHLQAGSMFYCQPGVLVNMIADYNDPWTTMWVRFTGDYVKSLMDTVSLTDENPVFTVTQAPIVKDEIENILKMSRLDHTQDLDYASQLISLINALRTTFNATKSTNSNPQKILILKATQYIQNNYDTPITITDVVNYLGIDRTYLFRIFKIYLQVSPKTYLTTTRLRAAKEMLIKSDTSIKFVALSCGYTSYVHFSKAFRKYIGMAPSQFKNMHNTPSKNNLFIRK
;
A
#
# COMPACT_ATOMS: atom_id res chain seq x y z
N MET A 1 27.00 21.72 -5.69
CA MET A 1 26.19 21.28 -4.54
C MET A 1 26.91 20.12 -3.85
N THR A 2 26.88 20.07 -2.54
CA THR A 2 27.52 18.98 -1.80
C THR A 2 26.66 17.72 -1.85
N LYS A 3 27.28 16.57 -2.08
CA LYS A 3 26.63 15.25 -2.04
C LYS A 3 26.02 15.01 -0.65
N LEU A 4 24.75 14.68 -0.57
CA LEU A 4 24.03 14.38 0.65
C LEU A 4 23.35 13.03 0.52
N TYR A 5 23.55 12.15 1.48
CA TYR A 5 22.79 10.91 1.58
C TYR A 5 22.17 10.77 2.97
N VAL A 6 20.97 10.28 2.97
CA VAL A 6 20.21 9.94 4.17
C VAL A 6 19.85 8.47 4.09
N PHE A 7 20.13 7.74 5.16
CA PHE A 7 19.71 6.37 5.34
C PHE A 7 18.88 6.29 6.62
N ASN A 8 17.70 5.71 6.53
CA ASN A 8 16.94 5.36 7.71
C ASN A 8 17.33 3.93 8.13
N ASN A 9 17.97 3.80 9.24
CA ASN A 9 18.43 2.52 9.81
C ASN A 9 17.41 1.91 10.79
N SER A 10 16.33 2.61 11.07
CA SER A 10 15.26 2.13 11.96
C SER A 10 14.19 1.43 11.13
N LEU A 11 13.93 0.16 11.41
CA LEU A 11 12.92 -0.69 10.76
C LEU A 11 11.71 -0.92 11.69
N SER A 12 11.29 0.08 12.46
CA SER A 12 10.19 -0.07 13.41
C SER A 12 8.82 -0.10 12.72
N ASN A 13 8.71 0.44 11.50
CA ASN A 13 7.46 0.51 10.74
C ASN A 13 7.57 -0.25 9.39
N PRO A 14 7.09 -1.51 9.30
CA PRO A 14 7.17 -2.29 8.06
C PRO A 14 6.20 -1.81 6.97
N TYR A 15 5.23 -0.95 7.30
CA TYR A 15 4.13 -0.59 6.39
C TYR A 15 4.48 0.53 5.41
N LEU A 16 5.17 1.55 5.89
CA LEU A 16 5.60 2.70 5.09
C LEU A 16 6.84 3.31 5.72
N TYR A 17 7.99 3.24 5.08
CA TYR A 17 9.20 3.84 5.58
C TYR A 17 10.09 4.43 4.48
N LEU A 18 10.79 5.50 4.84
CA LEU A 18 11.88 6.05 4.04
C LEU A 18 13.07 5.10 4.16
N SER A 19 13.54 4.55 3.04
CA SER A 19 14.76 3.74 3.08
C SER A 19 16.02 4.59 2.86
N SER A 20 15.94 5.58 2.02
CA SER A 20 17.05 6.51 1.75
C SER A 20 16.59 7.74 0.97
N GLY A 21 17.40 8.78 0.96
CA GLY A 21 17.20 9.98 0.14
C GLY A 21 18.49 10.75 0.00
N GLY A 22 18.52 11.76 -0.87
CA GLY A 22 19.71 12.57 -0.98
C GLY A 22 19.72 13.56 -2.14
N VAL A 23 20.85 14.23 -2.22
CA VAL A 23 21.22 15.08 -3.38
C VAL A 23 22.51 14.49 -3.96
N ASP A 24 22.49 14.21 -5.25
CA ASP A 24 23.60 13.58 -5.96
C ASP A 24 24.02 14.42 -7.19
N PRO A 25 25.12 15.17 -7.11
CA PRO A 25 25.76 15.76 -8.26
C PRO A 25 26.51 14.67 -9.04
N ALA A 26 25.99 14.33 -10.22
CA ALA A 26 26.59 13.29 -11.04
C ALA A 26 27.90 13.80 -11.70
N THR A 27 28.85 12.91 -11.92
CA THR A 27 30.00 13.18 -12.78
C THR A 27 29.61 13.06 -14.27
N PRO A 28 30.37 13.71 -15.18
CA PRO A 28 30.14 13.59 -16.62
C PRO A 28 29.98 12.15 -17.09
N GLY A 29 28.88 11.85 -17.76
CA GLY A 29 28.58 10.50 -18.27
C GLY A 29 28.31 9.46 -17.20
N HIS A 30 28.12 9.84 -15.93
CA HIS A 30 27.80 8.89 -14.87
C HIS A 30 26.57 8.05 -15.25
N HIS A 31 26.74 6.74 -15.14
CA HIS A 31 25.76 5.77 -15.60
C HIS A 31 25.30 4.89 -14.44
N TYR A 32 24.00 4.84 -14.23
CA TYR A 32 23.36 3.92 -13.31
C TYR A 32 22.41 3.00 -14.09
N GLY A 33 22.61 1.69 -13.94
CA GLY A 33 21.79 0.67 -14.58
C GLY A 33 22.43 0.09 -15.85
N PRO A 34 21.70 -0.72 -16.63
CA PRO A 34 20.30 -1.12 -16.38
C PRO A 34 20.15 -1.92 -15.10
N GLY A 35 19.13 -1.59 -14.29
CA GLY A 35 18.85 -2.27 -13.04
C GLY A 35 17.44 -2.01 -12.53
N ALA A 36 16.89 -2.98 -11.78
CA ALA A 36 15.62 -2.82 -11.08
C ALA A 36 15.86 -2.48 -9.60
N ARG A 37 14.98 -1.68 -9.02
CA ARG A 37 15.02 -1.31 -7.60
C ARG A 37 13.95 -2.09 -6.81
N SER A 38 14.21 -2.29 -5.53
CA SER A 38 13.27 -2.94 -4.61
C SER A 38 12.27 -1.97 -3.96
N GLY A 39 12.41 -0.66 -4.16
CA GLY A 39 11.55 0.38 -3.60
C GLY A 39 11.13 1.40 -4.65
N TYR A 40 10.15 2.20 -4.30
CA TYR A 40 9.72 3.36 -5.08
C TYR A 40 10.73 4.48 -4.94
N MET A 41 11.01 5.18 -6.02
CA MET A 41 11.91 6.33 -6.01
C MET A 41 11.30 7.51 -6.78
N LEU A 42 11.48 8.69 -6.23
CA LEU A 42 11.20 9.97 -6.90
C LEU A 42 12.51 10.74 -7.03
N HIS A 43 12.76 11.24 -8.22
CA HIS A 43 13.90 12.09 -8.53
C HIS A 43 13.41 13.43 -9.06
N LEU A 44 14.08 14.51 -8.65
CA LEU A 44 13.98 15.84 -9.23
C LEU A 44 15.37 16.26 -9.76
N VAL A 45 15.44 16.67 -11.00
CA VAL A 45 16.63 17.27 -11.58
C VAL A 45 16.72 18.73 -11.12
N LEU A 46 17.71 19.04 -10.29
CA LEU A 46 17.94 20.39 -9.76
C LEU A 46 18.67 21.28 -10.76
N SER A 47 19.64 20.72 -11.48
CA SER A 47 20.46 21.41 -12.50
C SER A 47 21.01 20.40 -13.49
N GLY A 48 21.49 20.87 -14.64
CA GLY A 48 22.09 20.02 -15.67
C GLY A 48 21.07 19.18 -16.45
N LYS A 49 21.58 18.16 -17.14
CA LYS A 49 20.82 17.32 -18.06
C LYS A 49 21.19 15.86 -17.91
N GLY A 50 20.30 14.97 -18.40
CA GLY A 50 20.57 13.55 -18.48
C GLY A 50 19.48 12.81 -19.23
N THR A 51 19.68 11.52 -19.38
CA THR A 51 18.74 10.60 -20.02
C THR A 51 18.26 9.57 -19.00
N PHE A 52 16.96 9.50 -18.81
CA PHE A 52 16.28 8.45 -18.08
C PHE A 52 15.67 7.46 -19.07
N ILE A 53 15.88 6.16 -18.86
CA ILE A 53 15.31 5.10 -19.69
C ILE A 53 14.48 4.20 -18.78
N SER A 54 13.22 4.00 -19.13
CA SER A 54 12.30 3.10 -18.43
C SER A 54 11.52 2.29 -19.46
N ASN A 55 11.43 0.98 -19.27
CA ASN A 55 10.74 0.08 -20.19
C ASN A 55 11.20 0.25 -21.67
N GLY A 56 12.48 0.56 -21.89
CA GLY A 56 13.04 0.80 -23.22
C GLY A 56 12.78 2.18 -23.81
N GLN A 57 11.89 2.98 -23.23
CA GLN A 57 11.62 4.35 -23.67
C GLN A 57 12.64 5.32 -23.07
N LYS A 58 13.15 6.24 -23.89
CA LYS A 58 14.14 7.25 -23.50
C LYS A 58 13.47 8.59 -23.25
N TYR A 59 13.82 9.24 -22.13
CA TYR A 59 13.39 10.56 -21.74
C TYR A 59 14.62 11.45 -21.54
N HIS A 60 14.72 12.56 -22.29
CA HIS A 60 15.76 13.56 -22.08
C HIS A 60 15.27 14.57 -21.05
N LEU A 61 15.97 14.64 -19.93
CA LEU A 61 15.58 15.40 -18.76
C LEU A 61 16.55 16.53 -18.50
N GLN A 62 16.02 17.62 -17.96
CA GLN A 62 16.77 18.83 -17.59
C GLN A 62 16.27 19.38 -16.27
N ALA A 63 16.88 20.44 -15.77
CA ALA A 63 16.47 21.13 -14.56
C ALA A 63 14.95 21.37 -14.53
N GLY A 64 14.30 21.01 -13.40
CA GLY A 64 12.84 21.04 -13.23
C GLY A 64 12.12 19.78 -13.71
N SER A 65 12.77 18.84 -14.38
CA SER A 65 12.19 17.54 -14.69
C SER A 65 12.16 16.65 -13.42
N MET A 66 11.08 15.90 -13.28
CA MET A 66 10.93 14.86 -12.24
C MET A 66 10.70 13.52 -12.90
N PHE A 67 11.15 12.44 -12.28
CA PHE A 67 10.89 11.09 -12.74
C PHE A 67 10.70 10.12 -11.58
N TYR A 68 9.94 9.07 -11.88
CA TYR A 68 9.46 8.10 -10.92
C TYR A 68 9.91 6.70 -11.32
N CYS A 69 10.45 5.94 -10.38
CA CYS A 69 10.83 4.55 -10.56
C CYS A 69 9.96 3.66 -9.69
N GLN A 70 9.35 2.64 -10.29
CA GLN A 70 8.61 1.61 -9.58
C GLN A 70 9.51 0.41 -9.22
N PRO A 71 9.18 -0.34 -8.16
CA PRO A 71 9.86 -1.60 -7.85
C PRO A 71 9.75 -2.59 -9.02
N GLY A 72 10.86 -3.26 -9.32
CA GLY A 72 10.90 -4.28 -10.37
C GLY A 72 10.97 -3.77 -11.80
N VAL A 73 10.79 -2.48 -12.04
CA VAL A 73 10.92 -1.87 -13.38
C VAL A 73 12.39 -1.65 -13.69
N LEU A 74 12.81 -2.10 -14.89
CA LEU A 74 14.18 -1.92 -15.37
C LEU A 74 14.39 -0.48 -15.79
N VAL A 75 15.30 0.21 -15.12
CA VAL A 75 15.64 1.62 -15.37
C VAL A 75 17.11 1.81 -15.64
N ASN A 76 17.42 2.84 -16.40
CA ASN A 76 18.77 3.27 -16.70
C ASN A 76 18.83 4.81 -16.63
N MET A 77 19.85 5.36 -16.00
CA MET A 77 20.05 6.80 -15.79
C MET A 77 21.45 7.18 -16.24
N ILE A 78 21.56 8.16 -17.14
CA ILE A 78 22.81 8.58 -17.74
C ILE A 78 22.90 10.10 -17.63
N ALA A 79 23.88 10.60 -16.89
CA ALA A 79 24.16 12.02 -16.83
C ALA A 79 24.79 12.50 -18.14
N ASP A 80 24.48 13.72 -18.57
CA ASP A 80 25.09 14.34 -19.73
C ASP A 80 26.61 14.52 -19.54
N TYR A 81 27.37 14.47 -20.61
CA TYR A 81 28.84 14.61 -20.54
C TYR A 81 29.29 16.05 -20.35
N ASN A 82 28.56 17.02 -20.94
CA ASN A 82 28.94 18.43 -20.91
C ASN A 82 28.23 19.21 -19.80
N ASP A 83 27.01 18.78 -19.44
CA ASP A 83 26.16 19.43 -18.43
C ASP A 83 25.50 18.35 -17.55
N PRO A 84 26.29 17.62 -16.75
CA PRO A 84 25.77 16.51 -15.94
C PRO A 84 24.79 17.00 -14.88
N TRP A 85 23.69 16.26 -14.72
CA TRP A 85 22.66 16.64 -13.79
C TRP A 85 23.08 16.53 -12.31
N THR A 86 22.47 17.36 -11.49
CA THR A 86 22.36 17.16 -10.05
C THR A 86 20.93 16.76 -9.76
N THR A 87 20.70 15.63 -9.10
CA THR A 87 19.37 15.15 -8.75
C THR A 87 19.16 15.19 -7.24
N MET A 88 17.94 15.51 -6.82
CA MET A 88 17.41 15.33 -5.46
C MET A 88 16.43 14.15 -5.51
N TRP A 89 16.51 13.24 -4.56
CA TRP A 89 15.71 12.02 -4.62
C TRP A 89 15.35 11.47 -3.25
N VAL A 90 14.26 10.71 -3.20
CA VAL A 90 13.83 9.90 -2.05
C VAL A 90 13.48 8.51 -2.51
N ARG A 91 13.80 7.52 -1.67
CA ARG A 91 13.43 6.12 -1.84
C ARG A 91 12.64 5.65 -0.63
N PHE A 92 11.48 5.05 -0.89
CA PHE A 92 10.58 4.57 0.14
C PHE A 92 10.01 3.21 -0.24
N THR A 93 9.61 2.43 0.77
CA THR A 93 9.07 1.09 0.61
C THR A 93 8.20 0.72 1.83
N GLY A 94 7.60 -0.46 1.80
CA GLY A 94 6.73 -0.99 2.85
C GLY A 94 5.51 -1.69 2.28
N ASP A 95 4.84 -2.49 3.10
CA ASP A 95 3.71 -3.34 2.68
C ASP A 95 2.51 -2.55 2.16
N TYR A 96 2.32 -1.31 2.64
CA TYR A 96 1.22 -0.42 2.21
C TYR A 96 1.55 0.46 1.01
N VAL A 97 2.82 0.60 0.64
CA VAL A 97 3.24 1.57 -0.39
C VAL A 97 2.57 1.29 -1.72
N LYS A 98 2.48 0.01 -2.12
CA LYS A 98 1.80 -0.32 -3.38
C LYS A 98 0.34 0.17 -3.39
N SER A 99 -0.42 -0.10 -2.34
CA SER A 99 -1.82 0.35 -2.23
C SER A 99 -1.95 1.86 -2.24
N LEU A 100 -1.01 2.58 -1.62
CA LEU A 100 -0.99 4.04 -1.63
C LEU A 100 -0.65 4.57 -3.03
N MET A 101 0.37 4.04 -3.68
CA MET A 101 0.78 4.45 -5.03
C MET A 101 -0.25 4.08 -6.10
N ASP A 102 -1.02 3.00 -5.92
CA ASP A 102 -2.16 2.66 -6.81
C ASP A 102 -3.26 3.76 -6.80
N THR A 103 -3.29 4.63 -5.78
CA THR A 103 -4.17 5.82 -5.75
C THR A 103 -3.62 7.01 -6.54
N VAL A 104 -2.36 6.96 -6.94
CA VAL A 104 -1.68 8.00 -7.73
C VAL A 104 -1.75 7.60 -9.20
N SER A 105 -2.06 8.55 -10.08
CA SER A 105 -2.13 8.30 -11.53
C SER A 105 -0.76 8.31 -12.23
N LEU A 106 0.32 8.29 -11.47
CA LEU A 106 1.67 8.18 -11.98
C LEU A 106 1.99 6.70 -12.24
N THR A 107 2.33 6.36 -13.48
CA THR A 107 2.55 4.97 -13.91
C THR A 107 3.93 4.81 -14.55
N ASP A 108 4.33 3.57 -14.79
CA ASP A 108 5.57 3.24 -15.49
C ASP A 108 5.52 3.55 -17.00
N GLU A 109 4.33 3.69 -17.60
CA GLU A 109 4.17 4.20 -18.97
C GLU A 109 4.34 5.73 -19.05
N ASN A 110 4.05 6.45 -17.94
CA ASN A 110 4.20 7.89 -17.85
C ASN A 110 4.99 8.27 -16.59
N PRO A 111 6.30 7.92 -16.53
CA PRO A 111 7.08 8.09 -15.32
C PRO A 111 7.71 9.48 -15.18
N VAL A 112 7.51 10.40 -16.13
CA VAL A 112 8.15 11.72 -16.18
C VAL A 112 7.13 12.84 -16.06
N PHE A 113 7.45 13.87 -15.28
CA PHE A 113 6.66 15.09 -15.11
C PHE A 113 7.56 16.27 -14.74
N THR A 114 7.00 17.46 -14.53
CA THR A 114 7.79 18.68 -14.25
C THR A 114 7.43 19.29 -12.88
N VAL A 115 8.37 20.02 -12.32
CA VAL A 115 8.17 20.78 -11.06
C VAL A 115 7.02 21.79 -11.19
N THR A 116 6.82 22.38 -12.35
CA THR A 116 5.71 23.31 -12.60
C THR A 116 4.35 22.65 -12.51
N GLN A 117 4.28 21.34 -12.82
CA GLN A 117 3.07 20.54 -12.67
C GLN A 117 2.86 20.08 -11.21
N ALA A 118 3.94 19.97 -10.45
CA ALA A 118 3.91 19.41 -9.10
C ALA A 118 4.85 20.18 -8.12
N PRO A 119 4.67 21.50 -7.91
CA PRO A 119 5.56 22.26 -7.03
C PRO A 119 5.55 21.74 -5.59
N ILE A 120 4.40 21.34 -5.09
CA ILE A 120 4.23 20.78 -3.74
C ILE A 120 5.08 19.50 -3.57
N VAL A 121 5.21 18.67 -4.61
CA VAL A 121 6.01 17.44 -4.56
C VAL A 121 7.49 17.74 -4.29
N LYS A 122 8.01 18.82 -4.90
CA LYS A 122 9.37 19.29 -4.63
C LYS A 122 9.56 19.65 -3.16
N ASP A 123 8.62 20.44 -2.61
CA ASP A 123 8.70 20.92 -1.23
C ASP A 123 8.65 19.75 -0.24
N GLU A 124 7.82 18.74 -0.52
CA GLU A 124 7.74 17.55 0.32
C GLU A 124 9.04 16.71 0.30
N ILE A 125 9.70 16.59 -0.85
CA ILE A 125 11.02 15.93 -0.93
C ILE A 125 12.05 16.73 -0.14
N GLU A 126 12.07 18.05 -0.28
CA GLU A 126 12.98 18.92 0.47
C GLU A 126 12.78 18.80 2.00
N ASN A 127 11.52 18.72 2.44
CA ASN A 127 11.18 18.56 3.85
C ASN A 127 11.71 17.21 4.39
N ILE A 128 11.53 16.11 3.66
CA ILE A 128 12.10 14.81 4.03
C ILE A 128 13.61 14.91 4.22
N LEU A 129 14.33 15.56 3.31
CA LEU A 129 15.78 15.70 3.40
C LEU A 129 16.24 16.65 4.50
N LYS A 130 15.44 17.67 4.82
CA LYS A 130 15.71 18.58 5.95
C LYS A 130 15.56 17.88 7.29
N MET A 131 14.52 17.04 7.44
CA MET A 131 14.27 16.28 8.67
C MET A 131 15.45 15.37 9.04
N SER A 132 16.15 14.82 8.07
CA SER A 132 17.31 13.96 8.31
C SER A 132 18.49 14.64 9.02
N ARG A 133 18.47 15.94 9.11
CA ARG A 133 19.48 16.75 9.80
C ARG A 133 19.12 17.02 11.27
N LEU A 134 17.96 16.56 11.72
CA LEU A 134 17.48 16.74 13.09
C LEU A 134 17.87 15.51 13.92
N ASP A 135 18.52 15.71 15.04
CA ASP A 135 19.05 14.62 15.88
C ASP A 135 17.97 13.69 16.49
N HIS A 136 16.69 14.04 16.38
CA HIS A 136 15.57 13.34 17.00
C HIS A 136 14.52 12.81 16.02
N THR A 137 14.83 12.79 14.70
CA THR A 137 13.88 12.28 13.70
C THR A 137 13.69 10.79 13.85
N GLN A 138 12.42 10.36 14.02
CA GLN A 138 12.04 8.96 14.17
C GLN A 138 11.31 8.44 12.92
N ASP A 139 11.19 7.13 12.80
CA ASP A 139 10.48 6.46 11.70
C ASP A 139 9.07 7.02 11.47
N LEU A 140 8.37 7.38 12.55
CA LEU A 140 7.02 7.92 12.47
C LEU A 140 6.97 9.30 11.80
N ASP A 141 8.01 10.12 12.03
CA ASP A 141 8.13 11.43 11.40
C ASP A 141 8.33 11.27 9.89
N TYR A 142 9.23 10.37 9.48
CA TYR A 142 9.42 10.03 8.07
C TYR A 142 8.17 9.44 7.43
N ALA A 143 7.46 8.55 8.12
CA ALA A 143 6.20 7.99 7.62
C ALA A 143 5.13 9.07 7.42
N SER A 144 5.00 10.00 8.36
CA SER A 144 4.09 11.15 8.24
C SER A 144 4.43 12.01 7.02
N GLN A 145 5.70 12.34 6.83
CA GLN A 145 6.16 13.15 5.70
C GLN A 145 6.02 12.42 4.36
N LEU A 146 6.23 11.09 4.32
CA LEU A 146 5.96 10.27 3.15
C LEU A 146 4.47 10.23 2.78
N ILE A 147 3.57 10.21 3.77
CA ILE A 147 2.12 10.32 3.53
C ILE A 147 1.79 11.67 2.90
N SER A 148 2.39 12.76 3.38
CA SER A 148 2.24 14.10 2.78
C SER A 148 2.72 14.11 1.33
N LEU A 149 3.89 13.55 1.05
CA LEU A 149 4.43 13.41 -0.30
C LEU A 149 3.51 12.61 -1.23
N ILE A 150 3.01 11.45 -0.80
CA ILE A 150 2.10 10.61 -1.59
C ILE A 150 0.77 11.35 -1.82
N ASN A 151 0.29 12.09 -0.82
CA ASN A 151 -0.91 12.90 -0.97
C ASN A 151 -0.70 14.06 -1.97
N ALA A 152 0.45 14.71 -1.96
CA ALA A 152 0.83 15.72 -2.95
C ALA A 152 0.84 15.13 -4.38
N LEU A 153 1.46 13.96 -4.57
CA LEU A 153 1.41 13.23 -5.85
C LEU A 153 -0.03 12.91 -6.26
N ARG A 154 -0.84 12.36 -5.35
CA ARG A 154 -2.23 12.01 -5.62
C ARG A 154 -3.07 13.21 -6.02
N THR A 155 -2.96 14.32 -5.32
CA THR A 155 -3.74 15.54 -5.63
C THR A 155 -3.30 16.14 -6.95
N THR A 156 -2.02 16.17 -7.25
CA THR A 156 -1.48 16.70 -8.52
C THR A 156 -1.92 15.85 -9.71
N PHE A 157 -1.76 14.53 -9.64
CA PHE A 157 -1.98 13.67 -10.80
C PHE A 157 -3.41 13.12 -10.92
N ASN A 158 -4.23 13.16 -9.85
CA ASN A 158 -5.64 12.77 -9.93
C ASN A 158 -6.56 13.94 -10.33
N ALA A 159 -6.13 15.18 -10.15
CA ALA A 159 -6.89 16.34 -10.63
C ALA A 159 -7.13 16.29 -12.15
N THR A 160 -6.22 15.66 -12.90
CA THR A 160 -6.36 15.43 -14.36
C THR A 160 -7.24 14.22 -14.72
N LYS A 161 -7.52 13.33 -13.76
CA LYS A 161 -8.36 12.11 -13.96
C LYS A 161 -9.76 12.19 -13.35
N SER A 162 -10.19 13.33 -12.88
CA SER A 162 -11.52 13.54 -12.24
C SER A 162 -12.75 13.15 -13.12
N THR A 163 -12.54 12.65 -14.33
CA THR A 163 -13.62 12.25 -15.25
C THR A 163 -13.76 10.75 -15.51
N ASN A 164 -12.89 9.88 -14.96
CA ASN A 164 -12.93 8.44 -15.25
C ASN A 164 -12.81 7.52 -14.02
N SER A 165 -13.21 7.95 -12.84
CA SER A 165 -13.41 7.00 -11.74
C SER A 165 -14.65 6.14 -12.08
N ASN A 166 -14.43 4.87 -12.43
CA ASN A 166 -15.52 3.93 -12.70
C ASN A 166 -16.47 3.86 -11.48
N PRO A 167 -17.73 4.35 -11.60
CA PRO A 167 -18.66 4.42 -10.47
C PRO A 167 -18.86 3.06 -9.78
N GLN A 168 -18.77 1.98 -10.54
CA GLN A 168 -18.89 0.62 -10.02
C GLN A 168 -17.72 0.26 -9.09
N LYS A 169 -16.48 0.68 -9.44
CA LYS A 169 -15.30 0.45 -8.60
C LYS A 169 -15.41 1.20 -7.27
N ILE A 170 -15.95 2.41 -7.30
CA ILE A 170 -16.21 3.20 -6.07
C ILE A 170 -17.26 2.51 -5.20
N LEU A 171 -18.34 2.01 -5.81
CA LEU A 171 -19.40 1.30 -5.08
C LEU A 171 -18.90 0.01 -4.45
N ILE A 172 -18.07 -0.78 -5.15
CA ILE A 172 -17.44 -1.98 -4.59
C ILE A 172 -16.54 -1.63 -3.40
N LEU A 173 -15.71 -0.58 -3.53
CA LEU A 173 -14.86 -0.14 -2.43
C LEU A 173 -15.69 0.25 -1.20
N LYS A 174 -16.73 1.07 -1.38
CA LYS A 174 -17.64 1.47 -0.29
C LYS A 174 -18.35 0.27 0.33
N ALA A 175 -18.84 -0.68 -0.50
CA ALA A 175 -19.49 -1.89 0.00
C ALA A 175 -18.56 -2.76 0.84
N THR A 176 -17.35 -2.99 0.38
CA THR A 176 -16.36 -3.81 1.10
C THR A 176 -15.90 -3.13 2.38
N GLN A 177 -15.69 -1.82 2.37
CA GLN A 177 -15.39 -1.04 3.56
C GLN A 177 -16.52 -1.08 4.59
N TYR A 178 -17.78 -0.90 4.15
CA TYR A 178 -18.91 -1.03 5.04
C TYR A 178 -18.97 -2.40 5.71
N ILE A 179 -18.80 -3.48 4.94
CA ILE A 179 -18.77 -4.84 5.47
C ILE A 179 -17.60 -5.03 6.44
N GLN A 180 -16.40 -4.56 6.10
CA GLN A 180 -15.21 -4.69 6.95
C GLN A 180 -15.32 -3.92 8.27
N ASN A 181 -16.02 -2.78 8.27
CA ASN A 181 -16.19 -1.96 9.47
C ASN A 181 -17.35 -2.40 10.37
N ASN A 182 -18.24 -3.28 9.86
CA ASN A 182 -19.46 -3.66 10.57
C ASN A 182 -19.70 -5.18 10.62
N TYR A 183 -18.72 -6.01 10.21
CA TYR A 183 -18.92 -7.47 10.17
C TYR A 183 -19.20 -8.09 11.54
N ASP A 184 -18.72 -7.48 12.61
CA ASP A 184 -18.89 -7.86 14.01
C ASP A 184 -20.29 -7.60 14.56
N THR A 185 -21.08 -6.79 13.88
CA THR A 185 -22.48 -6.54 14.16
C THR A 185 -23.39 -7.41 13.25
N PRO A 186 -24.67 -7.60 13.60
CA PRO A 186 -25.58 -8.48 12.86
C PRO A 186 -26.09 -7.87 11.54
N ILE A 187 -25.22 -7.15 10.78
CA ILE A 187 -25.60 -6.61 9.48
C ILE A 187 -25.99 -7.72 8.49
N THR A 188 -26.85 -7.33 7.57
CA THR A 188 -27.31 -8.11 6.43
C THR A 188 -26.88 -7.46 5.12
N ILE A 189 -27.08 -8.14 3.98
CA ILE A 189 -26.84 -7.52 2.67
C ILE A 189 -27.85 -6.40 2.36
N THR A 190 -29.01 -6.42 3.00
CA THR A 190 -29.97 -5.30 2.89
C THR A 190 -29.41 -4.02 3.48
N ASP A 191 -28.68 -4.10 4.60
CA ASP A 191 -28.06 -2.93 5.20
C ASP A 191 -26.96 -2.34 4.31
N VAL A 192 -26.18 -3.18 3.61
CA VAL A 192 -25.17 -2.75 2.62
C VAL A 192 -25.86 -2.04 1.45
N VAL A 193 -26.97 -2.59 0.94
CA VAL A 193 -27.76 -2.01 -0.15
C VAL A 193 -28.32 -0.64 0.26
N ASN A 194 -28.90 -0.54 1.44
CA ASN A 194 -29.44 0.71 1.99
C ASN A 194 -28.36 1.78 2.17
N TYR A 195 -27.21 1.38 2.71
CA TYR A 195 -26.07 2.29 2.88
C TYR A 195 -25.57 2.87 1.56
N LEU A 196 -25.57 2.06 0.49
CA LEU A 196 -25.08 2.49 -0.81
C LEU A 196 -26.16 3.19 -1.65
N GLY A 197 -27.45 3.09 -1.28
CA GLY A 197 -28.55 3.62 -2.07
C GLY A 197 -28.70 2.99 -3.46
N ILE A 198 -28.41 1.69 -3.61
CA ILE A 198 -28.45 0.98 -4.89
C ILE A 198 -29.37 -0.24 -4.83
N ASP A 199 -29.72 -0.77 -6.00
CA ASP A 199 -30.48 -2.01 -6.08
C ASP A 199 -29.65 -3.24 -5.69
N ARG A 200 -30.32 -4.22 -5.07
CA ARG A 200 -29.69 -5.47 -4.61
C ARG A 200 -29.08 -6.28 -5.75
N THR A 201 -29.80 -6.38 -6.88
CA THR A 201 -29.33 -7.12 -8.07
C THR A 201 -28.08 -6.45 -8.65
N TYR A 202 -28.06 -5.12 -8.64
CA TYR A 202 -26.89 -4.35 -9.05
C TYR A 202 -25.68 -4.60 -8.15
N LEU A 203 -25.85 -4.61 -6.82
CA LEU A 203 -24.79 -4.96 -5.88
C LEU A 203 -24.23 -6.37 -6.17
N PHE A 204 -25.09 -7.36 -6.36
CA PHE A 204 -24.67 -8.72 -6.67
C PHE A 204 -23.88 -8.80 -7.99
N ARG A 205 -24.32 -8.08 -9.02
CA ARG A 205 -23.65 -8.03 -10.32
C ARG A 205 -22.24 -7.46 -10.21
N ILE A 206 -22.07 -6.30 -9.55
CA ILE A 206 -20.73 -5.68 -9.40
C ILE A 206 -19.81 -6.50 -8.51
N PHE A 207 -20.30 -7.15 -7.44
CA PHE A 207 -19.50 -8.08 -6.65
C PHE A 207 -18.98 -9.25 -7.47
N LYS A 208 -19.83 -9.80 -8.38
CA LYS A 208 -19.38 -10.87 -9.28
C LYS A 208 -18.34 -10.40 -10.28
N ILE A 209 -18.49 -9.21 -10.84
CA ILE A 209 -17.54 -8.64 -11.81
C ILE A 209 -16.17 -8.39 -11.15
N TYR A 210 -16.14 -7.72 -9.99
CA TYR A 210 -14.89 -7.23 -9.39
C TYR A 210 -14.25 -8.19 -8.39
N LEU A 211 -15.03 -8.98 -7.68
CA LEU A 211 -14.55 -9.85 -6.60
C LEU A 211 -14.79 -11.34 -6.85
N GLN A 212 -15.48 -11.70 -7.93
CA GLN A 212 -15.81 -13.08 -8.31
C GLN A 212 -16.63 -13.86 -7.27
N VAL A 213 -17.12 -13.19 -6.22
CA VAL A 213 -17.93 -13.76 -5.14
C VAL A 213 -19.25 -13.01 -4.99
N SER A 214 -20.22 -13.56 -4.26
CA SER A 214 -21.42 -12.81 -3.90
C SER A 214 -21.17 -11.91 -2.68
N PRO A 215 -21.95 -10.81 -2.48
CA PRO A 215 -21.87 -9.99 -1.28
C PRO A 215 -22.04 -10.79 0.01
N LYS A 216 -22.97 -11.77 0.00
CA LYS A 216 -23.21 -12.67 1.13
C LYS A 216 -22.00 -13.55 1.43
N THR A 217 -21.37 -14.09 0.39
CA THR A 217 -20.13 -14.87 0.53
C THR A 217 -19.02 -14.01 1.11
N TYR A 218 -18.85 -12.79 0.61
CA TYR A 218 -17.85 -11.85 1.11
C TYR A 218 -18.04 -11.55 2.61
N LEU A 219 -19.25 -11.17 3.04
CA LEU A 219 -19.58 -10.94 4.46
C LEU A 219 -19.30 -12.20 5.31
N THR A 220 -19.74 -13.38 4.83
CA THR A 220 -19.53 -14.63 5.55
C THR A 220 -18.05 -14.94 5.72
N THR A 221 -17.25 -14.85 4.66
CA THR A 221 -15.81 -15.16 4.72
C THR A 221 -15.05 -14.12 5.56
N THR A 222 -15.45 -12.84 5.55
CA THR A 222 -14.89 -11.81 6.43
C THR A 222 -15.11 -12.16 7.91
N ARG A 223 -16.34 -12.52 8.28
CA ARG A 223 -16.69 -12.97 9.66
C ARG A 223 -15.91 -14.23 10.07
N LEU A 224 -15.82 -15.21 9.19
CA LEU A 224 -15.13 -16.46 9.49
C LEU A 224 -13.60 -16.29 9.59
N ARG A 225 -13.02 -15.36 8.86
CA ARG A 225 -11.60 -15.01 9.00
C ARG A 225 -11.32 -14.44 10.39
N ALA A 226 -12.11 -13.47 10.84
CA ALA A 226 -12.00 -12.91 12.19
C ALA A 226 -12.23 -13.99 13.28
N ALA A 227 -13.23 -14.86 13.08
CA ALA A 227 -13.50 -15.96 14.00
C ALA A 227 -12.30 -16.93 14.12
N LYS A 228 -11.64 -17.28 13.03
CA LYS A 228 -10.42 -18.11 13.05
C LYS A 228 -9.33 -17.48 13.91
N GLU A 229 -9.07 -16.21 13.73
CA GLU A 229 -8.06 -15.49 14.50
C GLU A 229 -8.38 -15.47 15.99
N MET A 230 -9.66 -15.22 16.35
CA MET A 230 -10.10 -15.24 17.75
C MET A 230 -9.99 -16.65 18.37
N LEU A 231 -10.35 -17.69 17.63
CA LEU A 231 -10.28 -19.09 18.11
C LEU A 231 -8.84 -19.55 18.39
N ILE A 232 -7.85 -18.98 17.66
CA ILE A 232 -6.42 -19.26 17.84
C ILE A 232 -5.82 -18.46 19.00
N LYS A 233 -6.18 -17.16 19.09
CA LYS A 233 -5.53 -16.21 20.00
C LYS A 233 -6.12 -16.16 21.39
N SER A 234 -7.32 -16.67 21.59
CA SER A 234 -8.02 -16.53 22.87
C SER A 234 -8.66 -17.82 23.35
N ASP A 235 -8.74 -17.97 24.68
CA ASP A 235 -9.42 -19.10 25.31
C ASP A 235 -10.93 -18.90 25.50
N THR A 236 -11.49 -17.91 24.82
CA THR A 236 -12.91 -17.55 24.89
C THR A 236 -13.80 -18.67 24.34
N SER A 237 -15.06 -18.70 24.80
CA SER A 237 -16.03 -19.67 24.33
C SER A 237 -16.37 -19.49 22.85
N ILE A 238 -16.64 -20.58 22.15
CA ILE A 238 -17.00 -20.54 20.72
C ILE A 238 -18.29 -19.75 20.49
N LYS A 239 -19.23 -19.78 21.48
CA LYS A 239 -20.45 -18.97 21.45
C LYS A 239 -20.13 -17.48 21.49
N PHE A 240 -19.18 -17.06 22.32
CA PHE A 240 -18.72 -15.68 22.38
C PHE A 240 -18.07 -15.26 21.05
N VAL A 241 -17.20 -16.08 20.49
CA VAL A 241 -16.58 -15.82 19.17
C VAL A 241 -17.64 -15.65 18.08
N ALA A 242 -18.68 -16.51 18.06
CA ALA A 242 -19.76 -16.38 17.09
C ALA A 242 -20.48 -15.02 17.20
N LEU A 243 -20.82 -14.59 18.42
CA LEU A 243 -21.46 -13.30 18.67
C LEU A 243 -20.55 -12.13 18.29
N SER A 244 -19.29 -12.18 18.68
CA SER A 244 -18.28 -11.14 18.34
C SER A 244 -17.98 -11.03 16.84
N CYS A 245 -18.35 -12.04 16.04
CA CYS A 245 -18.25 -12.00 14.60
C CYS A 245 -19.60 -11.72 13.90
N GLY A 246 -20.56 -11.12 14.60
CA GLY A 246 -21.84 -10.68 14.05
C GLY A 246 -22.84 -11.80 13.74
N TYR A 247 -22.69 -12.99 14.33
CA TYR A 247 -23.70 -14.05 14.24
C TYR A 247 -24.68 -13.97 15.42
N THR A 248 -25.94 -13.91 15.14
CA THR A 248 -27.01 -13.97 16.16
C THR A 248 -27.31 -15.39 16.63
N SER A 249 -26.84 -16.41 15.90
CA SER A 249 -27.08 -17.82 16.20
C SER A 249 -25.79 -18.63 16.06
N TYR A 250 -25.43 -19.34 17.13
CA TYR A 250 -24.34 -20.30 17.13
C TYR A 250 -24.52 -21.40 16.07
N VAL A 251 -25.75 -21.85 15.84
CA VAL A 251 -26.05 -22.88 14.84
C VAL A 251 -25.71 -22.39 13.43
N HIS A 252 -26.09 -21.17 13.10
CA HIS A 252 -25.76 -20.57 11.82
C HIS A 252 -24.24 -20.36 11.66
N PHE A 253 -23.58 -19.89 12.71
CA PHE A 253 -22.12 -19.78 12.73
C PHE A 253 -21.45 -21.12 12.49
N SER A 254 -21.80 -22.15 13.26
CA SER A 254 -21.17 -23.48 13.17
C SER A 254 -21.38 -24.13 11.80
N LYS A 255 -22.58 -24.00 11.20
CA LYS A 255 -22.85 -24.46 9.83
C LYS A 255 -22.00 -23.70 8.78
N ALA A 256 -21.92 -22.37 8.90
CA ALA A 256 -21.09 -21.57 8.00
C ALA A 256 -19.61 -21.91 8.16
N PHE A 257 -19.12 -22.01 9.39
CA PHE A 257 -17.72 -22.34 9.69
C PHE A 257 -17.35 -23.71 9.08
N ARG A 258 -18.16 -24.75 9.33
CA ARG A 258 -17.92 -26.08 8.76
C ARG A 258 -17.94 -26.07 7.23
N LYS A 259 -18.88 -25.34 6.63
CA LYS A 259 -19.00 -25.23 5.17
C LYS A 259 -17.77 -24.61 4.51
N TYR A 260 -17.22 -23.53 5.10
CA TYR A 260 -16.14 -22.75 4.47
C TYR A 260 -14.74 -23.17 4.94
N ILE A 261 -14.62 -23.71 6.16
CA ILE A 261 -13.33 -24.11 6.76
C ILE A 261 -13.11 -25.62 6.69
N GLY A 262 -14.18 -26.41 6.46
CA GLY A 262 -14.12 -27.86 6.32
C GLY A 262 -14.28 -28.65 7.63
N MET A 263 -14.24 -27.98 8.81
CA MET A 263 -14.38 -28.62 10.13
C MET A 263 -15.21 -27.77 11.08
N ALA A 264 -15.65 -28.38 12.20
CA ALA A 264 -16.40 -27.64 13.23
C ALA A 264 -15.50 -26.64 13.98
N PRO A 265 -16.06 -25.53 14.51
CA PRO A 265 -15.26 -24.54 15.26
C PRO A 265 -14.54 -25.14 16.48
N SER A 266 -15.14 -26.12 17.15
CA SER A 266 -14.54 -26.82 18.29
C SER A 266 -13.32 -27.65 17.88
N GLN A 267 -13.43 -28.37 16.77
CA GLN A 267 -12.30 -29.14 16.21
C GLN A 267 -11.16 -28.20 15.81
N PHE A 268 -11.51 -27.08 15.16
CA PHE A 268 -10.53 -26.08 14.76
C PHE A 268 -9.80 -25.47 15.98
N LYS A 269 -10.54 -25.09 17.03
CA LYS A 269 -9.97 -24.55 18.27
C LYS A 269 -9.03 -25.57 18.94
N ASN A 270 -9.48 -26.83 19.11
CA ASN A 270 -8.69 -27.89 19.75
C ASN A 270 -7.39 -28.18 18.98
N MET A 271 -7.43 -28.17 17.65
CA MET A 271 -6.26 -28.43 16.81
C MET A 271 -5.17 -27.36 16.97
N HIS A 272 -5.55 -26.11 17.27
CA HIS A 272 -4.61 -24.99 17.41
C HIS A 272 -4.24 -24.67 18.88
N ASN A 273 -5.04 -25.13 19.85
CA ASN A 273 -4.77 -24.91 21.29
C ASN A 273 -4.12 -26.14 21.95
N THR A 274 -3.76 -27.19 21.21
CA THR A 274 -2.97 -28.29 21.75
C THR A 274 -1.55 -27.82 21.97
N PRO A 275 -1.03 -27.73 23.22
CA PRO A 275 0.35 -27.36 23.44
C PRO A 275 1.25 -28.39 22.75
N SER A 276 2.20 -27.91 21.97
CA SER A 276 3.20 -28.73 21.29
C SER A 276 3.85 -29.67 22.31
N LYS A 277 3.62 -30.97 22.22
CA LYS A 277 4.19 -32.02 23.10
C LYS A 277 5.70 -32.21 22.87
N ASN A 278 6.45 -31.17 22.51
CA ASN A 278 7.89 -31.25 22.26
C ASN A 278 8.73 -30.38 23.21
N ASN A 279 8.38 -30.37 24.53
CA ASN A 279 9.32 -29.89 25.56
C ASN A 279 9.36 -30.88 26.74
N LEU A 280 9.61 -32.16 26.47
CA LEU A 280 9.88 -33.18 27.49
C LEU A 280 11.12 -33.98 27.09
N PHE A 281 12.28 -33.34 26.98
CA PHE A 281 13.59 -33.97 27.05
C PHE A 281 14.68 -32.89 27.22
N ILE A 282 14.77 -32.26 28.41
CA ILE A 282 16.03 -31.85 29.01
C ILE A 282 15.79 -31.84 30.54
N ARG A 283 15.96 -33.00 31.16
CA ARG A 283 16.43 -33.16 32.53
C ARG A 283 17.21 -34.46 32.57
N LYS A 284 18.53 -34.32 32.45
CA LYS A 284 19.53 -35.02 33.25
C LYS A 284 20.86 -34.34 33.04
#